data_1be2358600cf4f883737be0d54e0b41b
#
_entry.id   1be2358600cf4f883737be0d54e0b41b
#
_cell.length_a   1.000
_cell.length_b   1.000
_cell.length_c   1.000
_cell.angle_alpha   90.00
_cell.angle_beta   90.00
_cell.angle_gamma   90.00
#
_symmetry.space_group_name_H-M   'P 1'
#
loop_
_entity.id
_entity.type
_entity.pdbx_description
1 polymer ?
#
loop_
_entity_poly.entity_id
_entity_poly.type
_entity_poly.pdbx_seq_one_letter_code
_entity_poly.pdbx_strand_id
1 'polypeptide(L)'
;MKILVVSDTHGDLEKMRLAAELEDPDLILHLGDHDSDAMDFARERPDLDICDVCGNCDRFFGNVSKTFCRTYGGVKIFAAHGHTYGVKNGLLRFTYAAQEQGAQVALFGHTHCPFCEQRDGLWIMNPGACKGWNPTYGLVEIKDGSASCRIVEGTI
;
A
#
# COMPACT_ATOMS: atom_id res chain seq x y z
N MET A 1 15.40 -4.39 -2.24
CA MET A 1 14.24 -3.75 -2.89
C MET A 1 13.45 -3.00 -1.86
N LYS A 2 13.14 -1.73 -2.10
CA LYS A 2 12.33 -0.88 -1.22
C LYS A 2 11.01 -0.56 -1.89
N ILE A 3 9.90 -0.81 -1.23
CA ILE A 3 8.55 -0.53 -1.73
C ILE A 3 7.93 0.55 -0.83
N LEU A 4 7.56 1.67 -1.44
CA LEU A 4 6.76 2.70 -0.78
C LEU A 4 5.30 2.31 -0.88
N VAL A 5 4.61 2.26 0.26
CA VAL A 5 3.20 1.91 0.35
C VAL A 5 2.41 3.13 0.79
N VAL A 6 1.49 3.59 -0.06
CA VAL A 6 0.62 4.73 0.21
C VAL A 6 -0.85 4.33 0.06
N SER A 7 -1.74 5.04 0.70
CA SER A 7 -3.19 4.82 0.63
C SER A 7 -3.94 6.10 0.93
N ASP A 8 -5.18 6.18 0.47
CA ASP A 8 -6.14 7.19 0.90
C ASP A 8 -5.60 8.63 0.70
N THR A 9 -4.97 8.89 -0.44
CA THR A 9 -4.37 10.20 -0.82
C THR A 9 -5.44 11.27 -1.02
N HIS A 10 -6.61 10.91 -1.56
CA HIS A 10 -7.76 11.78 -1.76
C HIS A 10 -7.42 13.12 -2.44
N GLY A 11 -6.55 13.11 -3.45
CA GLY A 11 -6.13 14.28 -4.22
C GLY A 11 -4.91 15.04 -3.66
N ASP A 12 -4.31 14.56 -2.56
CA ASP A 12 -3.08 15.16 -1.99
C ASP A 12 -1.82 14.49 -2.58
N LEU A 13 -1.66 14.67 -3.89
CA LEU A 13 -0.53 14.09 -4.64
C LEU A 13 0.83 14.62 -4.16
N GLU A 14 0.85 15.82 -3.55
CA GLU A 14 2.09 16.42 -3.06
C GLU A 14 2.74 15.56 -1.98
N LYS A 15 1.96 14.99 -1.06
CA LYS A 15 2.47 14.12 0.01
C LYS A 15 3.09 12.83 -0.55
N MET A 16 2.46 12.27 -1.58
CA MET A 16 3.00 11.10 -2.27
C MET A 16 4.33 11.42 -2.98
N ARG A 17 4.43 12.61 -3.62
CA ARG A 17 5.69 13.08 -4.24
C ARG A 17 6.81 13.20 -3.22
N LEU A 18 6.55 13.90 -2.11
CA LEU A 18 7.53 14.11 -1.04
C LEU A 18 8.00 12.79 -0.43
N ALA A 19 7.07 11.85 -0.19
CA ALA A 19 7.42 10.52 0.29
C ALA A 19 8.32 9.75 -0.70
N ALA A 20 8.00 9.82 -2.00
CA ALA A 20 8.80 9.18 -3.04
C ALA A 20 10.19 9.80 -3.20
N GLU A 21 10.31 11.12 -3.11
CA GLU A 21 11.60 11.82 -3.15
C GLU A 21 12.47 11.47 -1.94
N LEU A 22 11.87 11.42 -0.75
CA LEU A 22 12.58 11.11 0.49
C LEU A 22 13.08 9.67 0.54
N GLU A 23 12.24 8.74 0.09
CA GLU A 23 12.52 7.31 0.26
C GLU A 23 13.25 6.69 -0.93
N ASP A 24 13.21 7.30 -2.10
CA ASP A 24 13.80 6.76 -3.35
C ASP A 24 13.47 5.26 -3.54
N PRO A 25 12.16 4.91 -3.69
CA PRO A 25 11.73 3.52 -3.74
C PRO A 25 11.96 2.89 -5.11
N ASP A 26 12.11 1.57 -5.15
CA ASP A 26 12.12 0.77 -6.37
C ASP A 26 10.71 0.58 -6.96
N LEU A 27 9.67 0.69 -6.14
CA LEU A 27 8.26 0.48 -6.49
C LEU A 27 7.38 1.29 -5.55
N ILE A 28 6.29 1.86 -6.07
CA ILE A 28 5.20 2.40 -5.26
C ILE A 28 3.98 1.49 -5.39
N LEU A 29 3.37 1.16 -4.25
CA LEU A 29 2.10 0.46 -4.20
C LEU A 29 1.04 1.36 -3.56
N HIS A 30 0.08 1.84 -4.37
CA HIS A 30 -1.05 2.64 -3.93
C HIS A 30 -2.24 1.74 -3.59
N LEU A 31 -2.74 1.83 -2.37
CA LEU A 31 -3.77 0.92 -1.85
C LEU A 31 -5.21 1.43 -2.04
N GLY A 32 -5.41 2.36 -2.96
CA GLY A 32 -6.75 2.85 -3.35
C GLY A 32 -7.19 4.11 -2.61
N ASP A 33 -8.39 4.53 -2.96
CA ASP A 33 -9.03 5.79 -2.68
C ASP A 33 -8.25 6.99 -3.27
N HIS A 34 -8.62 7.30 -4.50
CA HIS A 34 -8.04 8.22 -5.48
C HIS A 34 -6.96 7.56 -6.38
N ASP A 35 -7.38 6.57 -7.16
CA ASP A 35 -6.58 5.92 -8.20
C ASP A 35 -6.02 6.92 -9.24
N SER A 36 -6.72 8.05 -9.47
CA SER A 36 -6.23 9.15 -10.30
C SER A 36 -4.89 9.70 -9.83
N ASP A 37 -4.61 9.74 -8.51
CA ASP A 37 -3.35 10.23 -7.98
C ASP A 37 -2.19 9.31 -8.38
N ALA A 38 -2.39 7.99 -8.31
CA ALA A 38 -1.41 7.02 -8.77
C ALA A 38 -1.15 7.13 -10.27
N MET A 39 -2.23 7.34 -11.08
CA MET A 39 -2.12 7.52 -12.53
C MET A 39 -1.40 8.82 -12.90
N ASP A 40 -1.68 9.92 -12.22
CA ASP A 40 -1.06 11.21 -12.47
C ASP A 40 0.43 11.18 -12.07
N PHE A 41 0.74 10.56 -10.93
CA PHE A 41 2.12 10.39 -10.51
C PHE A 41 2.93 9.46 -11.46
N ALA A 42 2.31 8.42 -11.99
CA ALA A 42 2.95 7.55 -12.99
C ALA A 42 3.31 8.30 -14.29
N ARG A 43 2.51 9.31 -14.66
CA ARG A 43 2.84 10.18 -15.82
C ARG A 43 3.99 11.14 -15.52
N GLU A 44 4.11 11.59 -14.27
CA GLU A 44 5.21 12.47 -13.83
C GLU A 44 6.52 11.70 -13.66
N ARG A 45 6.46 10.45 -13.23
CA ARG A 45 7.60 9.58 -12.94
C ARG A 45 7.55 8.28 -13.76
N PRO A 46 7.72 8.36 -15.09
CA PRO A 46 7.70 7.19 -15.97
C PRO A 46 8.89 6.23 -15.74
N ASP A 47 9.88 6.66 -14.98
CA ASP A 47 11.04 5.90 -14.54
C ASP A 47 10.75 4.99 -13.34
N LEU A 48 9.63 5.19 -12.65
CA LEU A 48 9.28 4.50 -11.42
C LEU A 48 8.08 3.56 -11.63
N ASP A 49 8.22 2.32 -11.19
CA ASP A 49 7.11 1.38 -11.21
C ASP A 49 6.04 1.78 -10.18
N ILE A 50 4.80 1.91 -10.63
CA ILE A 50 3.65 2.21 -9.78
C ILE A 50 2.58 1.17 -10.02
N CYS A 51 2.14 0.52 -8.95
CA CYS A 51 1.02 -0.40 -8.95
C CYS A 51 -0.07 0.13 -8.02
N ASP A 52 -1.32 -0.14 -8.36
CA ASP A 52 -2.45 0.31 -7.57
C ASP A 52 -3.52 -0.77 -7.40
N VAL A 53 -4.37 -0.62 -6.41
CA VAL A 53 -5.60 -1.37 -6.20
C VAL A 53 -6.78 -0.41 -6.03
N CYS A 54 -7.96 -0.83 -6.50
CA CYS A 54 -9.16 -0.02 -6.46
C CYS A 54 -9.72 0.09 -5.03
N GLY A 55 -9.93 1.33 -4.55
CA GLY A 55 -10.62 1.64 -3.32
C GLY A 55 -12.14 1.80 -3.50
N ASN A 56 -12.84 2.16 -2.44
CA ASN A 56 -14.29 2.39 -2.48
C ASN A 56 -14.69 3.77 -3.00
N CYS A 57 -13.77 4.74 -3.00
CA CYS A 57 -13.98 6.07 -3.56
C CYS A 57 -13.55 6.16 -5.03
N ASP A 58 -12.88 5.13 -5.56
CA ASP A 58 -12.40 5.12 -6.92
C ASP A 58 -13.56 4.88 -7.90
N ARG A 59 -13.61 5.69 -8.93
CA ARG A 59 -14.56 5.48 -10.03
C ARG A 59 -13.94 4.47 -10.98
N PHE A 60 -14.72 3.46 -11.37
CA PHE A 60 -14.31 2.41 -12.31
C PHE A 60 -13.97 2.95 -13.73
N PHE A 61 -13.00 3.83 -13.81
CA PHE A 61 -12.40 4.27 -15.06
C PHE A 61 -11.11 3.47 -15.33
N GLY A 62 -11.29 2.21 -15.73
CA GLY A 62 -10.18 1.34 -16.09
C GLY A 62 -10.26 -0.03 -15.44
N ASN A 63 -9.33 -0.90 -15.82
CA ASN A 63 -9.22 -2.28 -15.30
C ASN A 63 -8.36 -2.36 -14.02
N VAL A 64 -8.51 -1.41 -13.08
CA VAL A 64 -7.78 -1.48 -11.82
C VAL A 64 -8.31 -2.66 -10.99
N SER A 65 -7.42 -3.55 -10.61
CA SER A 65 -7.77 -4.73 -9.84
C SER A 65 -8.16 -4.36 -8.39
N LYS A 66 -9.09 -5.10 -7.81
CA LYS A 66 -9.43 -4.98 -6.37
C LYS A 66 -8.36 -5.56 -5.46
N THR A 67 -7.49 -6.39 -6.00
CA THR A 67 -6.42 -7.05 -5.26
C THR A 67 -5.14 -7.06 -6.06
N PHE A 68 -4.03 -7.02 -5.37
CA PHE A 68 -2.70 -7.18 -5.91
C PHE A 68 -2.05 -8.40 -5.25
N CYS A 69 -1.43 -9.26 -6.05
CA CYS A 69 -0.70 -10.41 -5.53
C CYS A 69 0.51 -10.69 -6.42
N ARG A 70 1.71 -10.37 -5.93
CA ARG A 70 2.96 -10.55 -6.68
C ARG A 70 4.09 -10.96 -5.74
N THR A 71 5.12 -11.58 -6.33
CA THR A 71 6.33 -12.00 -5.60
C THR A 71 7.52 -11.16 -6.05
N TYR A 72 8.23 -10.59 -5.08
CA TYR A 72 9.46 -9.84 -5.27
C TYR A 72 10.55 -10.40 -4.37
N GLY A 73 11.71 -10.74 -4.94
CA GLY A 73 12.84 -11.26 -4.17
C GLY A 73 12.50 -12.47 -3.29
N GLY A 74 11.56 -13.32 -3.72
CA GLY A 74 11.10 -14.48 -2.95
C GLY A 74 9.99 -14.18 -1.93
N VAL A 75 9.62 -12.92 -1.72
CA VAL A 75 8.54 -12.50 -0.81
C VAL A 75 7.25 -12.26 -1.59
N LYS A 76 6.19 -12.97 -1.23
CA LYS A 76 4.87 -12.76 -1.83
C LYS A 76 4.10 -11.70 -1.04
N ILE A 77 3.64 -10.67 -1.77
CA ILE A 77 2.85 -9.56 -1.25
C ILE A 77 1.41 -9.72 -1.73
N PHE A 78 0.46 -9.68 -0.81
CA PHE A 78 -0.96 -9.54 -1.08
C PHE A 78 -1.42 -8.16 -0.63
N ALA A 79 -2.14 -7.43 -1.49
CA ALA A 79 -2.67 -6.13 -1.13
C ALA A 79 -4.11 -5.95 -1.64
N ALA A 80 -4.89 -5.19 -0.89
CA ALA A 80 -6.22 -4.74 -1.26
C ALA A 80 -6.53 -3.45 -0.50
N HIS A 81 -7.45 -2.63 -1.00
CA HIS A 81 -7.88 -1.46 -0.22
C HIS A 81 -8.48 -1.84 1.15
N GLY A 82 -9.21 -2.95 1.22
CA GLY A 82 -9.72 -3.49 2.49
C GLY A 82 -11.23 -3.37 2.71
N HIS A 83 -11.92 -2.46 1.99
CA HIS A 83 -13.37 -2.28 2.13
C HIS A 83 -14.17 -3.56 1.86
N THR A 84 -13.78 -4.36 0.85
CA THR A 84 -14.42 -5.64 0.51
C THR A 84 -14.19 -6.73 1.54
N TYR A 85 -13.17 -6.60 2.37
CA TYR A 85 -12.84 -7.50 3.47
C TYR A 85 -13.39 -7.06 4.82
N GLY A 86 -14.01 -5.85 4.89
CA GLY A 86 -14.60 -5.31 6.10
C GLY A 86 -13.58 -4.98 7.18
N VAL A 87 -12.39 -4.49 6.80
CA VAL A 87 -11.24 -4.24 7.71
C VAL A 87 -11.55 -3.26 8.84
N LYS A 88 -12.59 -2.42 8.70
CA LYS A 88 -13.07 -1.54 9.79
C LYS A 88 -13.70 -2.31 10.95
N ASN A 89 -14.14 -3.56 10.71
CA ASN A 89 -14.76 -4.43 11.71
C ASN A 89 -13.83 -5.54 12.20
N GLY A 90 -12.60 -5.58 11.73
CA GLY A 90 -11.59 -6.57 12.09
C GLY A 90 -10.83 -7.13 10.90
N LEU A 91 -9.66 -7.68 11.16
CA LEU A 91 -8.71 -8.09 10.11
C LEU A 91 -8.81 -9.57 9.72
N LEU A 92 -9.65 -10.36 10.39
CA LEU A 92 -9.68 -11.82 10.23
C LEU A 92 -9.87 -12.26 8.77
N ARG A 93 -10.88 -11.69 8.08
CA ARG A 93 -11.18 -12.05 6.69
C ARG A 93 -10.05 -11.66 5.73
N PHE A 94 -9.44 -10.50 5.96
CA PHE A 94 -8.32 -10.02 5.16
C PHE A 94 -7.07 -10.88 5.37
N THR A 95 -6.77 -11.20 6.64
CA THR A 95 -5.64 -12.06 7.00
C THR A 95 -5.76 -13.45 6.39
N TYR A 96 -6.95 -14.06 6.45
CA TYR A 96 -7.17 -15.37 5.81
C TYR A 96 -7.01 -15.30 4.30
N ALA A 97 -7.53 -14.27 3.64
CA ALA A 97 -7.34 -14.11 2.21
C ALA A 97 -5.85 -14.00 1.81
N ALA A 98 -5.05 -13.28 2.59
CA ALA A 98 -3.60 -13.19 2.38
C ALA A 98 -2.91 -14.55 2.61
N GLN A 99 -3.30 -15.28 3.66
CA GLN A 99 -2.76 -16.61 3.95
C GLN A 99 -3.10 -17.63 2.87
N GLU A 100 -4.34 -17.63 2.34
CA GLU A 100 -4.75 -18.48 1.21
C GLU A 100 -3.91 -18.25 -0.04
N GLN A 101 -3.44 -17.01 -0.24
CA GLN A 101 -2.50 -16.67 -1.31
C GLN A 101 -1.05 -17.07 -1.00
N GLY A 102 -0.74 -17.51 0.22
CA GLY A 102 0.61 -17.81 0.66
C GLY A 102 1.47 -16.55 0.79
N ALA A 103 0.87 -15.42 1.13
CA ALA A 103 1.57 -14.16 1.29
C ALA A 103 2.41 -14.13 2.58
N GLN A 104 3.55 -13.45 2.53
CA GLN A 104 4.36 -13.09 3.69
C GLN A 104 4.15 -11.63 4.12
N VAL A 105 3.56 -10.81 3.22
CA VAL A 105 3.19 -9.42 3.49
C VAL A 105 1.76 -9.19 3.02
N ALA A 106 0.91 -8.65 3.89
CA ALA A 106 -0.48 -8.30 3.63
C ALA A 106 -0.68 -6.79 3.87
N LEU A 107 -1.08 -6.06 2.84
CA LEU A 107 -1.19 -4.60 2.86
C LEU A 107 -2.63 -4.17 2.63
N PHE A 108 -3.13 -3.25 3.46
CA PHE A 108 -4.48 -2.71 3.32
C PHE A 108 -4.54 -1.21 3.69
N GLY A 109 -5.55 -0.50 3.23
CA GLY A 109 -5.83 0.92 3.52
C GLY A 109 -7.19 1.11 4.23
N HIS A 110 -7.99 2.04 3.72
CA HIS A 110 -9.40 2.26 4.05
C HIS A 110 -9.71 2.78 5.46
N THR A 111 -8.96 2.38 6.48
CA THR A 111 -9.23 2.81 7.86
C THR A 111 -8.64 4.17 8.18
N HIS A 112 -7.69 4.65 7.37
CA HIS A 112 -6.86 5.84 7.58
C HIS A 112 -6.01 5.79 8.86
N CYS A 113 -5.97 4.65 9.54
CA CYS A 113 -5.22 4.46 10.78
C CYS A 113 -3.98 3.62 10.50
N PRO A 114 -2.77 4.14 10.73
CA PRO A 114 -1.56 3.38 10.54
C PRO A 114 -1.53 2.16 11.47
N PHE A 115 -1.10 1.03 10.92
CA PHE A 115 -1.02 -0.23 11.63
C PHE A 115 0.10 -1.09 11.03
N CYS A 116 0.96 -1.65 11.84
CA CYS A 116 2.00 -2.56 11.37
C CYS A 116 2.35 -3.59 12.45
N GLU A 117 2.09 -4.86 12.17
CA GLU A 117 2.43 -5.98 13.04
C GLU A 117 2.90 -7.19 12.23
N GLN A 118 3.71 -8.04 12.85
CA GLN A 118 4.00 -9.37 12.33
C GLN A 118 3.33 -10.44 13.20
N ARG A 119 2.52 -11.31 12.59
CA ARG A 119 1.83 -12.42 13.26
C ARG A 119 2.08 -13.71 12.48
N ASP A 120 2.58 -14.74 13.14
CA ASP A 120 2.82 -16.05 12.56
C ASP A 120 3.59 -16.02 11.21
N GLY A 121 4.59 -15.14 11.13
CA GLY A 121 5.40 -14.95 9.92
C GLY A 121 4.78 -14.05 8.84
N LEU A 122 3.52 -13.63 8.98
CA LEU A 122 2.84 -12.71 8.09
C LEU A 122 2.95 -11.26 8.61
N TRP A 123 3.54 -10.37 7.85
CA TRP A 123 3.43 -8.94 8.05
C TRP A 123 2.05 -8.44 7.64
N ILE A 124 1.38 -7.68 8.50
CA ILE A 124 0.09 -7.05 8.23
C ILE A 124 0.28 -5.55 8.43
N MET A 125 0.09 -4.75 7.38
CA MET A 125 0.35 -3.32 7.45
C MET A 125 -0.75 -2.51 6.76
N ASN A 126 -1.15 -1.41 7.42
CA ASN A 126 -1.88 -0.31 6.85
C ASN A 126 -1.00 0.94 6.93
N PRO A 127 -0.67 1.60 5.82
CA PRO A 127 0.18 2.78 5.83
C PRO A 127 -0.48 4.01 6.50
N GLY A 128 -1.79 3.95 6.79
CA GLY A 128 -2.58 5.11 7.15
C GLY A 128 -3.02 5.91 5.92
N ALA A 129 -3.23 7.22 6.07
CA ALA A 129 -3.62 8.10 4.98
C ALA A 129 -2.46 9.05 4.60
N CYS A 130 -2.08 9.03 3.32
CA CYS A 130 -1.01 9.87 2.79
C CYS A 130 -1.55 11.25 2.38
N LYS A 131 -2.07 12.01 3.36
CA LYS A 131 -2.68 13.33 3.13
C LYS A 131 -2.67 14.23 4.35
N GLY A 132 -2.88 15.52 4.10
CA GLY A 132 -3.13 16.53 5.16
C GLY A 132 -1.89 16.86 5.99
N TRP A 133 -2.12 17.23 7.25
CA TRP A 133 -1.10 17.77 8.15
C TRP A 133 -0.22 16.71 8.81
N ASN A 134 -0.72 15.51 8.95
CA ASN A 134 0.02 14.39 9.56
C ASN A 134 -0.07 13.16 8.66
N PRO A 135 0.52 13.25 7.46
CA PRO A 135 0.49 12.14 6.50
C PRO A 135 1.30 10.95 7.04
N THR A 136 0.84 9.76 6.68
CA THR A 136 1.56 8.54 7.00
C THR A 136 1.74 7.70 5.74
N TYR A 137 2.81 6.93 5.69
CA TYR A 137 3.07 5.95 4.65
C TYR A 137 3.79 4.73 5.21
N GLY A 138 3.79 3.67 4.46
CA GLY A 138 4.48 2.43 4.81
C GLY A 138 5.72 2.18 3.97
N LEU A 139 6.66 1.46 4.52
CA LEU A 139 7.80 0.92 3.78
C LEU A 139 7.86 -0.59 3.96
N VAL A 140 8.04 -1.28 2.84
CA VAL A 140 8.40 -2.71 2.81
C VAL A 140 9.79 -2.83 2.21
N GLU A 141 10.71 -3.35 3.00
CA GLU A 141 12.07 -3.64 2.54
C GLU A 141 12.25 -5.15 2.39
N ILE A 142 12.69 -5.57 1.19
CA ILE A 142 12.91 -6.98 0.86
C ILE A 142 14.40 -7.18 0.65
N LYS A 143 14.97 -8.08 1.46
CA LYS A 143 16.38 -8.48 1.39
C LYS A 143 16.52 -9.96 1.69
N ASP A 144 17.28 -10.68 0.87
CA ASP A 144 17.64 -12.09 1.07
C ASP A 144 16.41 -13.01 1.33
N GLY A 145 15.31 -12.79 0.59
CA GLY A 145 14.07 -13.57 0.72
C GLY A 145 13.24 -13.26 1.96
N SER A 146 13.58 -12.22 2.70
CA SER A 146 12.85 -11.77 3.90
C SER A 146 12.33 -10.35 3.71
N ALA A 147 11.19 -10.06 4.36
CA ALA A 147 10.61 -8.72 4.39
C ALA A 147 10.68 -8.11 5.79
N SER A 148 10.84 -6.79 5.84
CA SER A 148 10.54 -5.97 7.00
C SER A 148 9.57 -4.85 6.62
N CYS A 149 8.64 -4.53 7.52
CA CYS A 149 7.64 -3.49 7.30
C CYS A 149 7.73 -2.44 8.41
N ARG A 150 7.54 -1.18 8.07
CA ARG A 150 7.46 -0.09 9.04
C ARG A 150 6.54 1.04 8.55
N ILE A 151 6.02 1.80 9.49
CA ILE A 151 5.28 3.05 9.23
C ILE A 151 6.22 4.24 9.39
N VAL A 152 6.02 5.25 8.56
CA VAL A 152 6.64 6.57 8.68
C VAL A 152 5.54 7.60 8.87
N GLU A 153 5.70 8.46 9.88
CA GLU A 153 4.71 9.45 10.28
C GLU A 153 5.29 10.86 10.20
N GLY A 154 4.48 11.80 9.71
CA GLY A 154 4.63 13.24 9.93
C GLY A 154 5.89 13.94 9.39
N THR A 155 6.63 13.35 8.46
CA THR A 155 7.92 13.90 8.01
C THR A 155 7.84 14.62 6.64
N ILE A 156 6.64 14.71 6.03
CA ILE A 156 6.46 15.25 4.68
C ILE A 156 5.38 16.32 4.59
#